data_632418f2cf71429dfccc3bf62f35280f
#
_entry.id   632418f2cf71429dfccc3bf62f35280f
#
_cell.length_a   1.000
_cell.length_b   1.000
_cell.length_c   1.000
_cell.angle_alpha   90.00
_cell.angle_beta   90.00
_cell.angle_gamma   90.00
#
_symmetry.space_group_name_H-M   'P 1'
#
loop_
_entity.id
_entity.type
_entity.pdbx_description
1 polymer ?
#
loop_
_entity_poly.entity_id
_entity_poly.type
_entity_poly.pdbx_seq_one_letter_code
_entity_poly.pdbx_strand_id
1 'polypeptide(L)'
;TKFPNLVFTDEYFGRLGRSDLKFHYVHNSGDETRVDPSKTNLMDIYVLTLSYDAEYRNWLSSNSNTVAPKPPTSQSLEQNYSATLEPIKAISDEIVFHPVKYKVLFGSKADVNLQATFKAVRNSERPTTDNDIKTRILTAINEFFALENWEFGQSFYFSELSTYVMNSLSPDITNFVVVPKSNTSFGSFYEISCQSNELFISGTSISDIEVIEGITASQLKSESSIVTTSGT
;
A
#
# COMPACT_ATOMS: atom_id res chain seq x y z
N THR A 1 12.53 12.02 -20.70
CA THR A 1 12.08 10.73 -21.28
C THR A 1 11.89 9.80 -20.11
N LYS A 2 10.63 9.48 -19.73
CA LYS A 2 10.36 8.43 -18.76
C LYS A 2 10.80 7.12 -19.40
N PHE A 3 11.87 6.54 -18.91
CA PHE A 3 12.17 5.15 -19.22
C PHE A 3 11.06 4.29 -18.63
N PRO A 4 10.61 3.25 -19.33
CA PRO A 4 9.61 2.34 -18.77
C PRO A 4 10.15 1.80 -17.44
N ASN A 5 9.28 1.74 -16.44
CA ASN A 5 9.59 1.12 -15.16
C ASN A 5 10.16 -0.27 -15.45
N LEU A 6 11.45 -0.44 -15.27
CA LEU A 6 12.06 -1.75 -15.33
C LEU A 6 11.66 -2.46 -14.02
N VAL A 7 10.50 -3.09 -14.04
CA VAL A 7 10.17 -4.10 -13.05
C VAL A 7 11.12 -5.25 -13.34
N PHE A 8 12.12 -5.44 -12.48
CA PHE A 8 12.98 -6.59 -12.56
C PHE A 8 12.14 -7.80 -12.17
N THR A 9 11.72 -8.58 -13.16
CA THR A 9 11.10 -9.87 -12.97
C THR A 9 12.10 -10.82 -12.29
N ASP A 10 11.61 -11.89 -11.67
CA ASP A 10 12.46 -12.91 -11.02
C ASP A 10 13.59 -13.42 -11.92
N GLU A 11 13.40 -13.44 -13.23
CA GLU A 11 14.43 -13.75 -14.22
C GLU A 11 15.63 -12.79 -14.19
N TYR A 12 15.41 -11.53 -13.87
CA TYR A 12 16.48 -10.54 -13.79
C TYR A 12 17.21 -10.61 -12.46
N PHE A 13 16.51 -10.92 -11.37
CA PHE A 13 17.11 -11.20 -10.08
C PHE A 13 18.00 -12.45 -10.12
N GLY A 14 17.57 -13.49 -10.83
CA GLY A 14 18.37 -14.68 -11.06
C GLY A 14 19.69 -14.39 -11.81
N ARG A 15 19.73 -13.43 -12.70
CA ARG A 15 20.96 -13.00 -13.42
C ARG A 15 21.89 -12.18 -12.55
N LEU A 16 21.38 -11.38 -11.62
CA LEU A 16 22.19 -10.63 -10.65
C LEU A 16 22.56 -11.45 -9.41
N GLY A 17 22.05 -12.68 -9.29
CA GLY A 17 22.31 -13.56 -8.14
C GLY A 17 21.68 -13.08 -6.84
N ARG A 18 20.71 -12.16 -6.90
CA ARG A 18 20.01 -11.64 -5.73
C ARG A 18 18.51 -11.62 -5.98
N SER A 19 17.76 -12.21 -5.03
CA SER A 19 16.29 -12.24 -5.00
C SER A 19 15.71 -11.51 -3.80
N ASP A 20 16.54 -10.78 -3.04
CA ASP A 20 16.21 -10.13 -1.78
C ASP A 20 15.86 -8.64 -1.91
N LEU A 21 15.74 -8.14 -3.15
CA LEU A 21 15.46 -6.75 -3.44
C LEU A 21 14.30 -6.58 -4.41
N LYS A 22 13.44 -5.61 -4.11
CA LYS A 22 12.61 -4.92 -5.11
C LYS A 22 13.12 -3.49 -5.21
N PHE A 23 13.39 -3.00 -6.42
CA PHE A 23 13.84 -1.63 -6.61
C PHE A 23 13.23 -0.99 -7.85
N HIS A 24 13.17 0.32 -7.79
CA HIS A 24 12.76 1.19 -8.87
C HIS A 24 13.81 2.28 -9.04
N TYR A 25 14.19 2.59 -10.25
CA TYR A 25 15.10 3.69 -10.50
C TYR A 25 14.45 4.78 -11.36
N VAL A 26 14.79 6.01 -11.08
CA VAL A 26 14.34 7.19 -11.84
C VAL A 26 15.56 7.97 -12.29
N HIS A 27 15.65 8.24 -13.58
CA HIS A 27 16.65 9.12 -14.13
C HIS A 27 16.13 10.56 -14.11
N ASN A 28 16.74 11.38 -13.27
CA ASN A 28 16.36 12.79 -13.12
C ASN A 28 17.07 13.65 -14.17
N SER A 29 16.56 13.71 -15.39
CA SER A 29 17.15 14.48 -16.48
C SER A 29 16.57 15.88 -16.67
N GLY A 30 15.86 16.45 -15.72
CA GLY A 30 15.20 17.73 -15.97
C GLY A 30 14.51 18.36 -14.78
N ASP A 31 14.97 18.06 -13.57
CA ASP A 31 14.40 18.68 -12.38
C ASP A 31 14.94 20.11 -12.23
N GLU A 32 14.02 21.08 -12.06
CA GLU A 32 14.32 22.50 -11.83
C GLU A 32 15.14 22.75 -10.56
N THR A 33 15.25 21.76 -9.68
CA THR A 33 16.04 21.83 -8.44
C THR A 33 17.54 21.62 -8.64
N ARG A 34 17.97 21.25 -9.85
CA ARG A 34 19.39 21.02 -10.16
C ARG A 34 20.13 22.30 -10.49
N VAL A 35 21.30 22.44 -9.92
CA VAL A 35 22.20 23.59 -10.15
C VAL A 35 22.72 23.59 -11.61
N ASP A 36 22.94 22.43 -12.19
CA ASP A 36 23.33 22.27 -13.59
C ASP A 36 22.87 20.90 -14.15
N PRO A 37 21.66 20.81 -14.71
CA PRO A 37 21.12 19.55 -15.21
C PRO A 37 21.85 18.99 -16.42
N SER A 38 22.73 19.78 -17.06
CA SER A 38 23.50 19.34 -18.22
C SER A 38 24.79 18.61 -17.85
N LYS A 39 25.25 18.72 -16.60
CA LYS A 39 26.55 18.18 -16.16
C LYS A 39 26.44 17.03 -15.16
N THR A 40 25.29 16.84 -14.50
CA THR A 40 25.10 15.80 -13.51
C THR A 40 24.05 14.80 -13.95
N ASN A 41 24.46 13.57 -14.14
CA ASN A 41 23.58 12.46 -14.47
C ASN A 41 23.29 11.68 -13.18
N LEU A 42 22.32 12.17 -12.40
CA LEU A 42 21.89 11.56 -11.13
C LEU A 42 20.83 10.49 -11.37
N MET A 43 20.96 9.38 -10.68
CA MET A 43 19.99 8.31 -10.67
C MET A 43 19.51 8.07 -9.23
N ASP A 44 18.22 8.23 -8.99
CA ASP A 44 17.58 7.86 -7.73
C ASP A 44 17.12 6.41 -7.82
N ILE A 45 17.58 5.59 -6.86
CA ILE A 45 17.16 4.19 -6.73
C ILE A 45 16.37 4.02 -5.45
N TYR A 46 15.11 3.64 -5.61
CA TYR A 46 14.22 3.31 -4.49
C TYR A 46 14.31 1.82 -4.21
N VAL A 47 14.68 1.46 -2.98
CA VAL A 47 14.98 0.07 -2.61
C VAL A 47 14.10 -0.41 -1.47
N LEU A 48 13.38 -1.49 -1.70
CA LEU A 48 12.69 -2.27 -0.68
C LEU A 48 13.43 -3.59 -0.48
N THR A 49 13.88 -3.87 0.76
CA THR A 49 14.50 -5.15 1.10
C THR A 49 13.46 -6.14 1.60
N LEU A 50 13.59 -7.41 1.23
CA LEU A 50 12.67 -8.46 1.68
C LEU A 50 12.74 -8.69 3.20
N SER A 51 13.90 -8.43 3.83
CA SER A 51 14.01 -8.50 5.29
C SER A 51 13.10 -7.47 5.98
N TYR A 52 13.11 -6.22 5.50
CA TYR A 52 12.24 -5.18 6.02
C TYR A 52 10.76 -5.47 5.72
N ASP A 53 10.44 -5.96 4.52
CA ASP A 53 9.07 -6.38 4.18
C ASP A 53 8.57 -7.47 5.14
N ALA A 54 9.37 -8.51 5.36
CA ALA A 54 9.01 -9.61 6.26
C ALA A 54 8.83 -9.14 7.71
N GLU A 55 9.73 -8.30 8.23
CA GLU A 55 9.61 -7.72 9.57
C GLU A 55 8.36 -6.85 9.70
N TYR A 56 8.05 -6.05 8.68
CA TYR A 56 6.90 -5.17 8.69
C TYR A 56 5.58 -5.94 8.64
N ARG A 57 5.47 -6.98 7.80
CA ARG A 57 4.29 -7.86 7.74
C ARG A 57 4.10 -8.64 9.04
N ASN A 58 5.18 -9.13 9.65
CA ASN A 58 5.13 -9.77 10.96
C ASN A 58 4.64 -8.80 12.04
N TRP A 59 5.12 -7.55 12.00
CA TRP A 59 4.63 -6.51 12.91
C TRP A 59 3.15 -6.21 12.68
N LEU A 60 2.68 -6.10 11.43
CA LEU A 60 1.27 -5.86 11.11
C LEU A 60 0.37 -6.99 11.64
N SER A 61 0.77 -8.23 11.49
CA SER A 61 0.00 -9.40 11.95
C SER A 61 0.06 -9.62 13.46
N SER A 62 1.04 -9.03 14.16
CA SER A 62 1.17 -9.15 15.60
C SER A 62 0.14 -8.29 16.34
N ASN A 63 -0.37 -8.80 17.46
CA ASN A 63 -1.24 -8.03 18.36
C ASN A 63 -0.45 -7.08 19.29
N SER A 64 0.86 -6.93 19.08
CA SER A 64 1.71 -6.08 19.91
C SER A 64 1.60 -4.60 19.51
N ASN A 65 1.57 -3.72 20.51
CA ASN A 65 1.66 -2.27 20.32
C ASN A 65 3.12 -1.78 20.21
N THR A 66 4.02 -2.62 19.69
CA THR A 66 5.40 -2.23 19.44
C THR A 66 5.49 -1.20 18.31
N VAL A 67 6.56 -0.42 18.34
CA VAL A 67 6.85 0.56 17.27
C VAL A 67 7.07 -0.19 15.94
N ALA A 68 6.56 0.38 14.86
CA ALA A 68 6.75 -0.17 13.51
C ALA A 68 8.26 -0.31 13.18
N PRO A 69 8.66 -1.39 12.48
CA PRO A 69 10.02 -1.53 11.97
C PRO A 69 10.40 -0.32 11.11
N LYS A 70 11.64 0.12 11.26
CA LYS A 70 12.17 1.22 10.45
C LYS A 70 12.81 0.67 9.17
N PRO A 71 12.65 1.36 8.03
CA PRO A 71 13.36 0.99 6.82
C PRO A 71 14.88 1.12 7.02
N PRO A 72 15.69 0.36 6.25
CA PRO A 72 17.15 0.52 6.26
C PRO A 72 17.54 1.94 5.90
N THR A 73 18.70 2.40 6.34
CA THR A 73 19.20 3.73 5.96
C THR A 73 19.81 3.69 4.55
N SER A 74 19.83 4.84 3.86
CA SER A 74 20.49 4.98 2.55
C SER A 74 21.94 4.49 2.59
N GLN A 75 22.68 4.82 3.66
CA GLN A 75 24.05 4.36 3.86
C GLN A 75 24.14 2.83 3.98
N SER A 76 23.23 2.18 4.70
CA SER A 76 23.17 0.71 4.81
C SER A 76 22.83 0.07 3.47
N LEU A 77 21.93 0.66 2.68
CA LEU A 77 21.62 0.18 1.34
C LEU A 77 22.82 0.31 0.41
N GLU A 78 23.53 1.42 0.45
CA GLU A 78 24.74 1.63 -0.35
C GLU A 78 25.80 0.58 0.00
N GLN A 79 26.11 0.39 1.29
CA GLN A 79 27.11 -0.59 1.74
C GLN A 79 26.79 -2.03 1.32
N ASN A 80 25.51 -2.42 1.38
CA ASN A 80 25.10 -3.81 1.13
C ASN A 80 24.84 -4.10 -0.36
N TYR A 81 24.44 -3.10 -1.14
CA TYR A 81 23.89 -3.31 -2.47
C TYR A 81 24.60 -2.54 -3.58
N SER A 82 25.55 -1.63 -3.28
CA SER A 82 26.25 -0.86 -4.31
C SER A 82 26.92 -1.76 -5.35
N ALA A 83 27.62 -2.79 -4.91
CA ALA A 83 28.29 -3.73 -5.83
C ALA A 83 27.33 -4.47 -6.77
N THR A 84 26.09 -4.76 -6.28
CA THR A 84 25.06 -5.43 -7.08
C THR A 84 24.41 -4.48 -8.08
N LEU A 85 24.26 -3.21 -7.70
CA LEU A 85 23.62 -2.17 -8.51
C LEU A 85 24.64 -1.34 -9.31
N GLU A 86 25.93 -1.58 -9.11
CA GLU A 86 27.02 -0.89 -9.81
C GLU A 86 26.97 -0.98 -11.36
N PRO A 87 26.50 -2.09 -11.97
CA PRO A 87 26.30 -2.11 -13.42
C PRO A 87 25.32 -1.04 -13.95
N ILE A 88 24.42 -0.57 -13.09
CA ILE A 88 23.49 0.52 -13.41
C ILE A 88 24.23 1.87 -13.42
N LYS A 89 25.34 1.99 -12.67
CA LYS A 89 26.23 3.15 -12.64
C LYS A 89 26.84 3.49 -14.00
N ALA A 90 26.97 2.54 -14.91
CA ALA A 90 27.44 2.78 -16.27
C ALA A 90 26.55 3.78 -17.03
N ILE A 91 25.34 4.03 -16.54
CA ILE A 91 24.37 4.95 -17.13
C ILE A 91 24.34 6.29 -16.38
N SER A 92 24.90 6.36 -15.17
CA SER A 92 24.82 7.51 -14.26
C SER A 92 26.16 7.78 -13.56
N ASP A 93 26.48 9.06 -13.36
CA ASP A 93 27.68 9.48 -12.65
C ASP A 93 27.53 9.30 -11.13
N GLU A 94 26.31 9.42 -10.62
CA GLU A 94 26.02 9.31 -9.20
C GLU A 94 24.69 8.57 -8.99
N ILE A 95 24.68 7.68 -8.01
CA ILE A 95 23.49 6.93 -7.55
C ILE A 95 23.15 7.33 -6.15
N VAL A 96 21.90 7.73 -5.91
CA VAL A 96 21.36 8.02 -4.60
C VAL A 96 20.37 6.91 -4.22
N PHE A 97 20.65 6.22 -3.11
CA PHE A 97 19.79 5.16 -2.60
C PHE A 97 18.73 5.72 -1.66
N HIS A 98 17.48 5.48 -1.98
CA HIS A 98 16.33 5.85 -1.17
C HIS A 98 15.68 4.61 -0.56
N PRO A 99 15.63 4.49 0.76
CA PRO A 99 14.89 3.41 1.40
C PRO A 99 13.40 3.59 1.18
N VAL A 100 12.72 2.51 0.79
CA VAL A 100 11.26 2.48 0.67
C VAL A 100 10.66 2.17 2.03
N LYS A 101 9.59 2.87 2.38
CA LYS A 101 8.80 2.69 3.60
C LYS A 101 7.36 2.31 3.25
N TYR A 102 6.69 1.62 4.16
CA TYR A 102 5.29 1.30 4.01
C TYR A 102 4.39 2.44 4.50
N LYS A 103 3.35 2.71 3.73
CA LYS A 103 2.20 3.52 4.13
C LYS A 103 1.04 2.57 4.40
N VAL A 104 0.73 2.39 5.68
CA VAL A 104 -0.33 1.47 6.10
C VAL A 104 -1.68 2.10 5.85
N LEU A 105 -2.54 1.39 5.12
CA LEU A 105 -3.94 1.74 4.94
C LEU A 105 -4.81 0.81 5.76
N PHE A 106 -5.87 1.35 6.34
CA PHE A 106 -6.88 0.63 7.11
C PHE A 106 -6.34 0.01 8.40
N GLY A 107 -7.22 -0.59 9.18
CA GLY A 107 -6.86 -1.27 10.43
C GLY A 107 -6.32 -0.35 11.53
N SER A 108 -6.12 -0.93 12.71
CA SER A 108 -5.75 -0.19 13.92
C SER A 108 -4.31 0.36 13.92
N LYS A 109 -3.44 -0.19 13.07
CA LYS A 109 -2.03 0.22 12.96
C LYS A 109 -1.79 1.30 11.91
N ALA A 110 -2.80 1.63 11.12
CA ALA A 110 -2.75 2.76 10.20
C ALA A 110 -2.86 4.08 10.97
N ASP A 111 -2.38 5.16 10.35
CA ASP A 111 -2.68 6.51 10.83
C ASP A 111 -4.21 6.67 11.02
N VAL A 112 -4.62 7.34 12.09
CA VAL A 112 -6.05 7.55 12.43
C VAL A 112 -6.84 8.08 11.22
N ASN A 113 -6.20 8.90 10.44
CA ASN A 113 -6.79 9.44 9.23
C ASN A 113 -6.89 8.44 8.07
N LEU A 114 -6.23 7.34 8.09
CA LEU A 114 -6.23 6.31 7.05
C LEU A 114 -6.99 5.04 7.48
N GLN A 115 -7.64 5.10 8.65
CA GLN A 115 -8.46 4.00 9.14
C GLN A 115 -9.83 3.98 8.50
N ALA A 116 -10.34 2.81 8.18
CA ALA A 116 -11.67 2.61 7.61
C ALA A 116 -12.30 1.32 8.13
N THR A 117 -13.62 1.25 8.00
CA THR A 117 -14.43 0.04 8.17
C THR A 117 -14.96 -0.38 6.81
N PHE A 118 -14.95 -1.66 6.52
CA PHE A 118 -15.48 -2.23 5.30
C PHE A 118 -16.88 -2.78 5.56
N LYS A 119 -17.85 -2.40 4.74
CA LYS A 119 -19.21 -2.89 4.84
C LYS A 119 -19.59 -3.65 3.57
N ALA A 120 -19.93 -4.92 3.73
CA ALA A 120 -20.36 -5.80 2.66
C ALA A 120 -21.84 -6.14 2.82
N VAL A 121 -22.61 -5.98 1.76
CA VAL A 121 -24.02 -6.41 1.75
C VAL A 121 -24.07 -7.85 1.28
N ARG A 122 -24.53 -8.72 2.17
CA ARG A 122 -24.70 -10.14 1.87
C ARG A 122 -25.83 -10.36 0.86
N ASN A 123 -25.62 -11.30 -0.05
CA ASN A 123 -26.72 -11.82 -0.87
C ASN A 123 -27.51 -12.84 -0.03
N SER A 124 -28.75 -12.50 0.33
CA SER A 124 -29.63 -13.33 1.16
C SER A 124 -30.05 -14.64 0.47
N GLU A 125 -29.91 -14.74 -0.86
CA GLU A 125 -30.23 -15.95 -1.61
C GLU A 125 -29.10 -17.02 -1.55
N ARG A 126 -27.96 -16.67 -0.93
CA ARG A 126 -26.80 -17.56 -0.83
C ARG A 126 -26.63 -18.09 0.59
N PRO A 127 -26.29 -19.38 0.74
CA PRO A 127 -26.11 -20.02 2.07
C PRO A 127 -24.74 -19.69 2.70
N THR A 128 -24.04 -18.64 2.25
CA THR A 128 -22.70 -18.28 2.73
C THR A 128 -22.80 -17.62 4.12
N THR A 129 -21.94 -18.01 5.05
CA THR A 129 -21.90 -17.42 6.39
C THR A 129 -21.16 -16.09 6.42
N ASP A 130 -21.51 -15.21 7.37
CA ASP A 130 -20.85 -13.92 7.54
C ASP A 130 -19.33 -14.05 7.79
N ASN A 131 -18.92 -15.07 8.55
CA ASN A 131 -17.50 -15.30 8.81
C ASN A 131 -16.74 -15.74 7.55
N ASP A 132 -17.35 -16.54 6.69
CA ASP A 132 -16.75 -16.92 5.41
C ASP A 132 -16.60 -15.68 4.51
N ILE A 133 -17.66 -14.87 4.41
CA ILE A 133 -17.60 -13.61 3.64
C ILE A 133 -16.49 -12.71 4.17
N LYS A 134 -16.40 -12.49 5.48
CA LYS A 134 -15.34 -11.66 6.07
C LYS A 134 -13.94 -12.18 5.78
N THR A 135 -13.72 -13.48 5.89
CA THR A 135 -12.43 -14.11 5.60
C THR A 135 -12.04 -13.92 4.14
N ARG A 136 -12.97 -14.14 3.22
CA ARG A 136 -12.74 -13.99 1.78
C ARG A 136 -12.50 -12.52 1.40
N ILE A 137 -13.22 -11.56 2.02
CA ILE A 137 -12.95 -10.13 1.84
C ILE A 137 -11.54 -9.79 2.31
N LEU A 138 -11.14 -10.27 3.50
CA LEU A 138 -9.80 -10.03 4.02
C LEU A 138 -8.72 -10.58 3.09
N THR A 139 -8.94 -11.79 2.57
CA THR A 139 -8.03 -12.39 1.58
C THR A 139 -7.95 -11.54 0.32
N ALA A 140 -9.08 -11.12 -0.25
CA ALA A 140 -9.12 -10.28 -1.44
C ALA A 140 -8.43 -8.91 -1.23
N ILE A 141 -8.60 -8.28 -0.05
CA ILE A 141 -7.90 -7.05 0.29
C ILE A 141 -6.38 -7.29 0.37
N ASN A 142 -5.94 -8.37 1.00
CA ASN A 142 -4.52 -8.68 1.10
C ASN A 142 -3.89 -9.01 -0.26
N GLU A 143 -4.61 -9.70 -1.13
CA GLU A 143 -4.19 -9.95 -2.51
C GLU A 143 -4.12 -8.67 -3.33
N PHE A 144 -5.08 -7.76 -3.16
CA PHE A 144 -5.05 -6.45 -3.83
C PHE A 144 -3.80 -5.66 -3.44
N PHE A 145 -3.40 -5.70 -2.15
CA PHE A 145 -2.17 -5.05 -1.64
C PHE A 145 -0.94 -5.96 -1.66
N ALA A 146 -0.94 -7.02 -2.46
CA ALA A 146 0.25 -7.83 -2.64
C ALA A 146 1.37 -7.02 -3.30
N LEU A 147 2.63 -7.31 -2.92
CA LEU A 147 3.80 -6.54 -3.32
C LEU A 147 3.98 -6.44 -4.84
N GLU A 148 3.59 -7.48 -5.55
CA GLU A 148 3.66 -7.58 -7.02
C GLU A 148 2.65 -6.69 -7.76
N ASN A 149 1.59 -6.28 -7.08
CA ASN A 149 0.50 -5.50 -7.68
C ASN A 149 0.70 -3.99 -7.55
N TRP A 150 1.73 -3.55 -6.82
CA TRP A 150 1.93 -2.13 -6.52
C TRP A 150 3.30 -1.63 -6.91
N GLU A 151 3.34 -0.42 -7.46
CA GLU A 151 4.56 0.32 -7.73
C GLU A 151 4.81 1.40 -6.68
N PHE A 152 6.08 1.79 -6.51
CA PHE A 152 6.44 2.87 -5.60
C PHE A 152 5.86 4.21 -6.08
N GLY A 153 5.27 4.95 -5.15
CA GLY A 153 4.67 6.25 -5.46
C GLY A 153 3.32 6.20 -6.19
N GLN A 154 2.74 5.03 -6.35
CA GLN A 154 1.43 4.87 -6.97
C GLN A 154 0.32 5.43 -6.08
N SER A 155 -0.70 6.06 -6.66
CA SER A 155 -1.92 6.46 -5.93
C SER A 155 -2.88 5.29 -5.76
N PHE A 156 -3.55 5.24 -4.62
CA PHE A 156 -4.60 4.27 -4.32
C PHE A 156 -5.97 4.89 -4.55
N TYR A 157 -6.86 4.14 -5.23
CA TYR A 157 -8.26 4.51 -5.48
C TYR A 157 -9.21 3.50 -4.85
N PHE A 158 -10.16 3.99 -4.04
CA PHE A 158 -11.17 3.12 -3.41
C PHE A 158 -12.04 2.36 -4.40
N SER A 159 -12.34 2.98 -5.54
CA SER A 159 -13.13 2.36 -6.59
C SER A 159 -12.47 1.09 -7.15
N GLU A 160 -11.15 1.08 -7.25
CA GLU A 160 -10.39 -0.09 -7.72
C GLU A 160 -10.47 -1.24 -6.72
N LEU A 161 -10.25 -0.96 -5.43
CA LEU A 161 -10.40 -1.95 -4.37
C LEU A 161 -11.84 -2.50 -4.31
N SER A 162 -12.83 -1.61 -4.36
CA SER A 162 -14.24 -2.03 -4.33
C SER A 162 -14.58 -2.93 -5.51
N THR A 163 -14.13 -2.57 -6.70
CA THR A 163 -14.31 -3.38 -7.91
C THR A 163 -13.63 -4.74 -7.79
N TYR A 164 -12.40 -4.76 -7.28
CA TYR A 164 -11.65 -6.01 -7.10
C TYR A 164 -12.35 -6.96 -6.12
N VAL A 165 -12.75 -6.45 -4.94
CA VAL A 165 -13.47 -7.25 -3.94
C VAL A 165 -14.81 -7.74 -4.46
N MET A 166 -15.58 -6.87 -5.14
CA MET A 166 -16.87 -7.24 -5.74
C MET A 166 -16.70 -8.36 -6.77
N ASN A 167 -15.69 -8.28 -7.63
CA ASN A 167 -15.43 -9.31 -8.63
C ASN A 167 -14.99 -10.65 -7.99
N SER A 168 -14.21 -10.57 -6.90
CA SER A 168 -13.69 -11.76 -6.20
C SER A 168 -14.77 -12.50 -5.42
N LEU A 169 -15.76 -11.79 -4.90
CA LEU A 169 -16.80 -12.36 -4.04
C LEU A 169 -18.18 -12.48 -4.69
N SER A 170 -18.37 -12.00 -5.91
CA SER A 170 -19.64 -12.20 -6.63
C SER A 170 -19.91 -13.70 -6.83
N PRO A 171 -21.13 -14.21 -6.63
CA PRO A 171 -22.37 -13.49 -6.29
C PRO A 171 -22.73 -13.48 -4.79
N ASP A 172 -21.80 -13.78 -3.87
CA ASP A 172 -22.09 -13.92 -2.44
C ASP A 172 -22.36 -12.57 -1.75
N ILE A 173 -21.83 -11.48 -2.31
CA ILE A 173 -22.12 -10.11 -1.88
C ILE A 173 -22.74 -9.31 -3.04
N THR A 174 -23.61 -8.39 -2.70
CA THR A 174 -24.30 -7.50 -3.67
C THR A 174 -23.71 -6.09 -3.69
N ASN A 175 -23.03 -5.70 -2.62
CA ASN A 175 -22.37 -4.39 -2.53
C ASN A 175 -21.19 -4.44 -1.55
N PHE A 176 -20.21 -3.55 -1.77
CA PHE A 176 -19.05 -3.39 -0.91
C PHE A 176 -18.71 -1.90 -0.80
N VAL A 177 -18.64 -1.39 0.42
CA VAL A 177 -18.40 0.03 0.70
C VAL A 177 -17.30 0.18 1.73
N VAL A 178 -16.44 1.14 1.50
CA VAL A 178 -15.38 1.55 2.45
C VAL A 178 -15.85 2.80 3.18
N VAL A 179 -15.92 2.74 4.50
CA VAL A 179 -16.35 3.85 5.36
C VAL A 179 -15.16 4.34 6.18
N PRO A 180 -14.64 5.54 5.91
CA PRO A 180 -13.57 6.12 6.71
C PRO A 180 -13.98 6.31 8.16
N LYS A 181 -13.07 6.07 9.10
CA LYS A 181 -13.29 6.36 10.53
C LYS A 181 -13.18 7.86 10.84
N SER A 182 -12.46 8.60 10.02
CA SER A 182 -12.29 10.06 10.13
C SER A 182 -12.88 10.78 8.93
N ASN A 183 -13.59 11.90 9.17
CA ASN A 183 -14.25 12.68 8.12
C ASN A 183 -13.28 13.47 7.21
N THR A 184 -12.01 13.61 7.60
CA THR A 184 -11.08 14.54 6.96
C THR A 184 -10.08 13.89 6.01
N SER A 185 -10.10 12.58 5.88
CA SER A 185 -8.89 11.87 5.45
C SER A 185 -8.90 11.33 4.05
N PHE A 186 -10.04 10.98 3.57
CA PHE A 186 -10.14 10.56 2.18
C PHE A 186 -10.61 11.75 1.39
N GLY A 187 -9.77 12.30 0.53
CA GLY A 187 -10.12 13.42 -0.33
C GLY A 187 -11.44 13.22 -1.05
N SER A 188 -11.98 14.27 -1.68
CA SER A 188 -13.28 14.27 -2.34
C SER A 188 -13.51 13.17 -3.37
N PHE A 189 -12.44 12.48 -3.82
CA PHE A 189 -12.47 11.39 -4.79
C PHE A 189 -12.01 10.05 -4.23
N TYR A 190 -11.86 9.94 -2.91
CA TYR A 190 -11.37 8.72 -2.28
C TYR A 190 -10.04 8.22 -2.86
N GLU A 191 -9.17 9.16 -3.15
CA GLU A 191 -7.80 8.94 -3.59
C GLU A 191 -6.84 9.17 -2.44
N ILE A 192 -5.85 8.27 -2.29
CA ILE A 192 -4.74 8.45 -1.36
C ILE A 192 -3.45 8.39 -2.16
N SER A 193 -2.67 9.48 -2.13
CA SER A 193 -1.39 9.56 -2.80
C SER A 193 -0.26 8.98 -1.95
N CYS A 194 0.75 8.45 -2.61
CA CYS A 194 1.98 7.93 -2.04
C CYS A 194 3.18 8.78 -2.48
N GLN A 195 4.18 8.91 -1.62
CA GLN A 195 5.47 9.49 -2.02
C GLN A 195 6.25 8.49 -2.88
N SER A 196 7.21 8.96 -3.69
CA SER A 196 8.01 8.09 -4.57
C SER A 196 8.77 6.97 -3.84
N ASN A 197 9.04 7.15 -2.54
CA ASN A 197 9.66 6.17 -1.68
C ASN A 197 8.67 5.45 -0.73
N GLU A 198 7.39 5.49 -1.04
CA GLU A 198 6.35 4.82 -0.27
C GLU A 198 5.68 3.72 -1.09
N LEU A 199 5.22 2.70 -0.39
CA LEU A 199 4.42 1.60 -0.93
C LEU A 199 3.24 1.35 0.01
N PHE A 200 2.06 1.12 -0.56
CA PHE A 200 0.90 0.79 0.26
C PHE A 200 0.93 -0.64 0.79
N ILE A 201 0.42 -0.80 2.00
CA ILE A 201 0.17 -2.10 2.61
C ILE A 201 -1.12 -2.04 3.44
N SER A 202 -1.90 -3.11 3.43
CA SER A 202 -3.12 -3.18 4.24
C SER A 202 -2.83 -3.61 5.67
N GLY A 203 -3.36 -2.85 6.62
CA GLY A 203 -3.42 -3.24 8.04
C GLY A 203 -4.79 -3.80 8.45
N THR A 204 -5.66 -4.13 7.48
CA THR A 204 -7.02 -4.63 7.72
C THR A 204 -7.03 -5.93 8.51
N SER A 205 -7.95 -6.02 9.44
CA SER A 205 -8.27 -7.22 10.22
C SER A 205 -9.73 -7.62 10.02
N ILE A 206 -10.11 -8.82 10.46
CA ILE A 206 -11.49 -9.29 10.38
C ILE A 206 -12.45 -8.37 11.14
N SER A 207 -11.99 -7.72 12.21
CA SER A 207 -12.79 -6.77 12.99
C SER A 207 -13.14 -5.49 12.26
N ASP A 208 -12.39 -5.14 11.20
CA ASP A 208 -12.68 -3.96 10.38
C ASP A 208 -13.73 -4.25 9.30
N ILE A 209 -14.21 -5.49 9.17
CA ILE A 209 -15.16 -5.94 8.16
C ILE A 209 -16.50 -6.24 8.79
N GLU A 210 -17.54 -5.55 8.36
CA GLU A 210 -18.92 -5.71 8.78
C GLU A 210 -19.77 -6.27 7.64
N VAL A 211 -20.51 -7.35 7.90
CA VAL A 211 -21.48 -7.89 6.93
C VAL A 211 -22.87 -7.39 7.34
N ILE A 212 -23.60 -6.82 6.41
CA ILE A 212 -24.90 -6.19 6.63
C ILE A 212 -25.91 -6.68 5.60
N GLU A 213 -27.19 -6.57 5.92
CA GLU A 213 -28.28 -6.97 5.02
C GLU A 213 -28.67 -5.88 4.01
N GLY A 214 -28.33 -4.64 4.29
CA GLY A 214 -28.61 -3.50 3.39
C GLY A 214 -27.91 -2.24 3.82
N ILE A 215 -27.64 -1.34 2.89
CA ILE A 215 -26.98 -0.06 3.16
C ILE A 215 -28.02 1.00 3.52
N THR A 216 -27.89 1.58 4.71
CA THR A 216 -28.67 2.73 5.15
C THR A 216 -27.80 3.99 5.19
N ALA A 217 -28.41 5.18 5.11
CA ALA A 217 -27.68 6.44 5.18
C ALA A 217 -26.88 6.62 6.48
N SER A 218 -27.35 6.04 7.59
CA SER A 218 -26.64 6.06 8.87
C SER A 218 -25.38 5.18 8.87
N GLN A 219 -25.38 4.09 8.12
CA GLN A 219 -24.24 3.17 8.03
C GLN A 219 -23.11 3.68 7.13
N LEU A 220 -23.40 4.69 6.31
CA LEU A 220 -22.39 5.36 5.47
C LEU A 220 -21.72 6.54 6.16
N LYS A 221 -22.20 6.95 7.33
CA LYS A 221 -21.57 8.00 8.13
C LYS A 221 -20.35 7.46 8.83
N SER A 222 -19.28 8.26 8.89
CA SER A 222 -18.11 7.92 9.70
C SER A 222 -18.47 7.88 11.19
N GLU A 223 -17.78 7.04 11.96
CA GLU A 223 -18.00 6.88 13.41
C GLU A 223 -17.84 8.19 14.19
N SER A 224 -17.02 9.13 13.68
CA SER A 224 -16.82 10.46 14.28
C SER A 224 -18.02 11.41 14.14
N SER A 225 -19.03 11.05 13.34
CA SER A 225 -20.25 11.87 13.18
C SER A 225 -21.39 11.49 14.11
N ILE A 226 -21.21 10.51 14.99
CA ILE A 226 -22.16 10.20 16.05
C ILE A 226 -21.86 11.10 17.26
N VAL A 227 -22.17 12.37 17.14
CA VAL A 227 -22.36 13.22 18.32
C VAL A 227 -23.67 12.77 18.96
N THR A 228 -23.55 12.03 20.05
CA THR A 228 -24.68 11.78 20.97
C THR A 228 -25.14 13.13 21.52
N THR A 229 -26.15 13.72 20.90
CA THR A 229 -26.98 14.71 21.56
C THR A 229 -27.78 13.96 22.63
N SER A 230 -27.17 13.72 23.80
CA SER A 230 -27.91 13.43 25.01
C SER A 230 -28.63 14.75 25.38
N GLY A 231 -29.90 14.81 25.00
CA GLY A 231 -30.78 15.90 25.42
C GLY A 231 -30.94 15.87 26.93
N THR A 232 -30.78 17.00 27.54
CA THR A 232 -31.26 17.37 28.87
C THR A 232 -32.76 17.27 28.95
#